data_dd176e163b0b42740900b968f052806b
#
_entry.id   dd176e163b0b42740900b968f052806b
#
_cell.length_a   1.000
_cell.length_b   1.000
_cell.length_c   1.000
_cell.angle_alpha   90.00
_cell.angle_beta   90.00
_cell.angle_gamma   90.00
#
_symmetry.space_group_name_H-M   'P 1'
#
loop_
_entity.id
_entity.type
_entity.pdbx_description
1 polymer ?
#
loop_
_entity_poly.entity_id
_entity_poly.type
_entity_poly.pdbx_seq_one_letter_code
_entity_poly.pdbx_strand_id
1 'polypeptide(L)'
;LMRMQDSDTLEERLMGRVAASQPAFDTELFRFLSEDLLKAVQPEADSIGNADIGVVYGVRDDALQTAMEINLFQFSAAKTLAELQEHNSLFRESSNFADFEREARKICTAFNRDWQRTEYDTALLTAEAASTYRRLMGKTKLFPYWEYRTVGDDRVRPSHRQLEGIVLPYNDARWKKIFPPNDWRCRCRVVPRMAHEVKKETVEASQQRVDEFFGTATWKKAAAHGCGVNRALTGEVFTQNQFYIRRFQNKASKLLGRLYYNDWGLDSFAKRLAAATEPIPEYSGCLLYTSPS
;
A
#
# COMPACT_ATOMS: atom_id res chain seq x y z
N LEU A 1 -15.77 -7.69 -16.76
CA LEU A 1 -15.77 -7.95 -18.24
C LEU A 1 -15.46 -6.68 -19.05
N MET A 2 -15.98 -5.52 -18.65
CA MET A 2 -15.75 -4.25 -19.35
C MET A 2 -14.27 -3.80 -19.32
N ARG A 3 -13.53 -4.04 -18.23
CA ARG A 3 -12.11 -3.66 -18.09
C ARG A 3 -11.11 -4.53 -18.86
N MET A 4 -11.49 -5.71 -19.29
CA MET A 4 -10.59 -6.56 -20.10
C MET A 4 -10.34 -5.99 -21.50
N GLN A 5 -11.38 -5.41 -22.13
CA GLN A 5 -11.25 -4.75 -23.43
C GLN A 5 -10.49 -3.41 -23.32
N ASP A 6 -10.64 -2.71 -22.19
CA ASP A 6 -9.93 -1.45 -21.95
C ASP A 6 -8.42 -1.65 -21.72
N SER A 7 -8.01 -2.75 -21.08
CA SER A 7 -6.58 -3.01 -20.82
C SER A 7 -5.82 -3.36 -22.09
N ASP A 8 -6.38 -4.19 -22.96
CA ASP A 8 -5.73 -4.62 -24.19
C ASP A 8 -5.56 -3.42 -25.16
N THR A 9 -6.57 -2.57 -25.27
CA THR A 9 -6.50 -1.33 -26.05
C THR A 9 -5.55 -0.29 -25.46
N LEU A 10 -5.45 -0.22 -24.13
CA LEU A 10 -4.51 0.68 -23.46
C LEU A 10 -3.06 0.22 -23.65
N GLU A 11 -2.80 -1.09 -23.57
CA GLU A 11 -1.48 -1.66 -23.84
C GLU A 11 -1.02 -1.36 -25.27
N GLU A 12 -1.90 -1.55 -26.26
CA GLU A 12 -1.62 -1.22 -27.66
C GLU A 12 -1.34 0.28 -27.87
N ARG A 13 -2.13 1.13 -27.25
CA ARG A 13 -1.90 2.59 -27.28
C ARG A 13 -0.58 2.97 -26.62
N LEU A 14 -0.23 2.33 -25.51
CA LEU A 14 1.05 2.55 -24.84
C LEU A 14 2.23 2.21 -25.76
N MET A 15 2.20 1.03 -26.38
CA MET A 15 3.23 0.62 -27.33
C MET A 15 3.34 1.58 -28.53
N GLY A 16 2.20 2.03 -29.06
CA GLY A 16 2.17 3.05 -30.11
C GLY A 16 2.81 4.37 -29.68
N ARG A 17 2.55 4.85 -28.45
CA ARG A 17 3.18 6.07 -27.92
C ARG A 17 4.68 5.89 -27.68
N VAL A 18 5.10 4.73 -27.20
CA VAL A 18 6.52 4.39 -27.03
C VAL A 18 7.24 4.43 -28.37
N ALA A 19 6.68 3.83 -29.40
CA ALA A 19 7.25 3.83 -30.74
C ALA A 19 7.32 5.23 -31.37
N ALA A 20 6.31 6.06 -31.12
CA ALA A 20 6.22 7.42 -31.70
C ALA A 20 7.15 8.42 -31.02
N SER A 21 7.33 8.38 -29.70
CA SER A 21 7.97 9.47 -28.96
C SER A 21 8.87 9.08 -27.79
N GLN A 22 8.94 7.78 -27.45
CA GLN A 22 9.66 7.29 -26.26
C GLN A 22 9.41 8.16 -25.01
N PRO A 23 8.16 8.28 -24.54
CA PRO A 23 7.79 9.23 -23.51
C PRO A 23 8.52 8.93 -22.19
N ALA A 24 8.90 9.98 -21.47
CA ALA A 24 9.51 9.86 -20.14
C ALA A 24 8.47 9.50 -19.06
N PHE A 25 7.19 9.80 -19.32
CA PHE A 25 6.06 9.48 -18.46
C PHE A 25 4.79 9.35 -19.31
N ASP A 26 3.96 8.36 -19.00
CA ASP A 26 2.68 8.13 -19.65
C ASP A 26 1.54 8.29 -18.65
N THR A 27 0.72 9.25 -18.91
CA THR A 27 -0.32 9.71 -18.00
C THR A 27 -1.56 8.83 -18.05
N GLU A 28 -1.83 8.21 -19.19
CA GLU A 28 -2.93 7.28 -19.34
C GLU A 28 -2.64 5.98 -18.58
N LEU A 29 -1.41 5.46 -18.67
CA LEU A 29 -0.96 4.33 -17.87
C LEU A 29 -0.98 4.65 -16.37
N PHE A 30 -0.50 5.84 -15.98
CA PHE A 30 -0.52 6.27 -14.58
C PHE A 30 -1.95 6.30 -14.01
N ARG A 31 -2.90 6.86 -14.75
CA ARG A 31 -4.31 6.90 -14.33
C ARG A 31 -4.91 5.51 -14.21
N PHE A 32 -4.67 4.65 -15.18
CA PHE A 32 -5.09 3.26 -15.16
C PHE A 32 -4.60 2.52 -13.91
N LEU A 33 -3.32 2.67 -13.55
CA LEU A 33 -2.72 2.03 -12.38
C LEU A 33 -3.24 2.61 -11.05
N SER A 34 -3.51 3.92 -11.00
CA SER A 34 -3.93 4.57 -9.75
C SER A 34 -5.42 4.42 -9.46
N GLU A 35 -6.29 4.47 -10.46
CA GLU A 35 -7.74 4.48 -10.27
C GLU A 35 -8.28 3.26 -9.50
N ASP A 36 -7.77 2.08 -9.80
CA ASP A 36 -8.19 0.87 -9.10
C ASP A 36 -7.68 0.79 -7.68
N LEU A 37 -6.43 1.18 -7.48
CA LEU A 37 -5.82 1.17 -6.15
C LEU A 37 -6.50 2.17 -5.21
N LEU A 38 -6.89 3.34 -5.73
CA LEU A 38 -7.61 4.34 -4.95
C LEU A 38 -8.96 3.81 -4.43
N LYS A 39 -9.68 3.03 -5.23
CA LYS A 39 -10.95 2.42 -4.80
C LYS A 39 -10.78 1.48 -3.61
N ALA A 40 -9.63 0.85 -3.48
CA ALA A 40 -9.36 -0.06 -2.37
C ALA A 40 -9.25 0.65 -1.01
N VAL A 41 -8.90 1.92 -0.98
CA VAL A 41 -8.74 2.70 0.27
C VAL A 41 -9.87 3.69 0.52
N GLN A 42 -10.68 4.00 -0.51
CA GLN A 42 -11.83 4.88 -0.37
C GLN A 42 -12.97 4.16 0.36
N PRO A 43 -13.71 4.85 1.25
CA PRO A 43 -14.88 4.28 1.89
C PRO A 43 -15.99 4.03 0.85
N GLU A 44 -16.57 2.84 0.85
CA GLU A 44 -17.74 2.57 0.02
C GLU A 44 -18.93 3.41 0.50
N ALA A 45 -19.60 4.09 -0.44
CA ALA A 45 -20.75 4.94 -0.16
C ALA A 45 -21.92 4.16 0.49
N ASP A 46 -22.08 2.88 0.13
CA ASP A 46 -23.15 2.02 0.62
C ASP A 46 -22.83 1.30 1.95
N SER A 47 -21.61 1.44 2.49
CA SER A 47 -21.24 0.84 3.78
C SER A 47 -21.94 1.50 4.99
N ILE A 48 -22.64 2.60 4.77
CA ILE A 48 -23.42 3.31 5.81
C ILE A 48 -24.57 2.46 6.33
N GLY A 49 -25.17 1.58 5.51
CA GLY A 49 -26.26 0.69 5.89
C GLY A 49 -25.84 -0.60 6.63
N ASN A 50 -24.56 -0.98 6.57
CA ASN A 50 -24.04 -2.20 7.19
C ASN A 50 -23.25 -1.94 8.49
N ALA A 51 -23.38 -0.77 9.08
CA ALA A 51 -22.72 -0.41 10.34
C ALA A 51 -23.05 -1.37 11.51
N ASP A 52 -24.21 -2.05 11.46
CA ASP A 52 -24.65 -2.98 12.46
C ASP A 52 -23.86 -4.32 12.47
N ILE A 53 -23.21 -4.67 11.36
CA ILE A 53 -22.43 -5.94 11.28
C ILE A 53 -20.93 -5.70 11.55
N GLY A 54 -20.50 -4.49 11.81
CA GLY A 54 -19.12 -4.18 12.21
C GLY A 54 -18.07 -4.28 11.09
N VAL A 55 -18.47 -4.48 9.85
CA VAL A 55 -17.57 -4.50 8.68
C VAL A 55 -17.62 -3.11 8.04
N VAL A 56 -16.53 -2.36 8.19
CA VAL A 56 -16.36 -1.05 7.55
C VAL A 56 -15.28 -1.21 6.49
N TYR A 57 -15.68 -1.09 5.24
CA TYR A 57 -14.76 -1.04 4.11
C TYR A 57 -14.19 0.38 3.95
N GLY A 58 -12.92 0.45 3.56
CA GLY A 58 -12.22 1.72 3.37
C GLY A 58 -11.78 2.42 4.66
N VAL A 59 -11.11 3.54 4.50
CA VAL A 59 -10.56 4.35 5.59
C VAL A 59 -11.44 5.58 5.79
N ARG A 60 -12.02 5.73 6.98
CA ARG A 60 -12.89 6.88 7.31
C ARG A 60 -12.16 8.06 7.95
N ASP A 61 -10.93 7.87 8.36
CA ASP A 61 -10.06 8.94 8.87
C ASP A 61 -9.49 9.69 7.66
N ASP A 62 -9.92 10.91 7.41
CA ASP A 62 -9.60 11.70 6.23
C ASP A 62 -8.08 11.93 6.08
N ALA A 63 -7.37 12.15 7.18
CA ALA A 63 -5.93 12.34 7.15
C ALA A 63 -5.21 11.05 6.75
N LEU A 64 -5.61 9.92 7.33
CA LEU A 64 -5.05 8.61 7.01
C LEU A 64 -5.40 8.18 5.59
N GLN A 65 -6.65 8.40 5.16
CA GLN A 65 -7.08 8.14 3.78
C GLN A 65 -6.24 8.96 2.80
N THR A 66 -6.08 10.25 3.05
CA THR A 66 -5.25 11.14 2.23
C THR A 66 -3.81 10.65 2.15
N ALA A 67 -3.22 10.22 3.27
CA ALA A 67 -1.86 9.68 3.29
C ALA A 67 -1.74 8.40 2.45
N MET A 68 -2.72 7.49 2.55
CA MET A 68 -2.75 6.27 1.75
C MET A 68 -2.90 6.56 0.25
N GLU A 69 -3.75 7.50 -0.13
CA GLU A 69 -3.92 7.91 -1.52
C GLU A 69 -2.64 8.52 -2.09
N ILE A 70 -1.95 9.38 -1.34
CA ILE A 70 -0.62 9.90 -1.73
C ILE A 70 0.36 8.76 -2.00
N ASN A 71 0.40 7.78 -1.10
CA ASN A 71 1.28 6.63 -1.26
C ASN A 71 0.94 5.79 -2.49
N LEU A 72 -0.35 5.59 -2.79
CA LEU A 72 -0.82 4.90 -3.99
C LEU A 72 -0.45 5.66 -5.27
N PHE A 73 -0.57 6.98 -5.27
CA PHE A 73 -0.08 7.79 -6.40
C PHE A 73 1.42 7.68 -6.58
N GLN A 74 2.20 7.70 -5.50
CA GLN A 74 3.66 7.51 -5.56
C GLN A 74 4.01 6.14 -6.14
N PHE A 75 3.33 5.09 -5.71
CA PHE A 75 3.51 3.74 -6.25
C PHE A 75 3.17 3.67 -7.74
N SER A 76 2.01 4.17 -8.13
CA SER A 76 1.54 4.15 -9.53
C SER A 76 2.48 4.96 -10.44
N ALA A 77 2.95 6.12 -9.99
CA ALA A 77 3.91 6.92 -10.75
C ALA A 77 5.27 6.21 -10.88
N ALA A 78 5.74 5.57 -9.81
CA ALA A 78 6.99 4.81 -9.82
C ALA A 78 6.90 3.58 -10.74
N LYS A 79 5.76 2.88 -10.73
CA LYS A 79 5.49 1.74 -11.61
C LYS A 79 5.40 2.19 -13.08
N THR A 80 4.69 3.29 -13.37
CA THR A 80 4.66 3.89 -14.73
C THR A 80 6.06 4.21 -15.24
N LEU A 81 6.91 4.80 -14.41
CA LEU A 81 8.31 5.10 -14.77
C LEU A 81 9.11 3.83 -15.06
N ALA A 82 8.92 2.77 -14.28
CA ALA A 82 9.58 1.49 -14.49
C ALA A 82 9.17 0.87 -15.83
N GLU A 83 7.88 0.76 -16.07
CA GLU A 83 7.34 0.21 -17.33
C GLU A 83 7.84 0.97 -18.54
N LEU A 84 7.79 2.30 -18.51
CA LEU A 84 8.28 3.10 -19.62
C LEU A 84 9.77 2.99 -19.85
N GLN A 85 10.57 2.89 -18.79
CA GLN A 85 12.00 2.70 -18.94
C GLN A 85 12.30 1.38 -19.66
N GLU A 86 11.61 0.33 -19.32
CA GLU A 86 11.77 -0.99 -19.92
C GLU A 86 11.29 -1.00 -21.37
N HIS A 87 10.10 -0.45 -21.63
CA HIS A 87 9.56 -0.34 -22.99
C HIS A 87 10.43 0.53 -23.92
N ASN A 88 10.89 1.69 -23.43
CA ASN A 88 11.78 2.57 -24.22
C ASN A 88 13.14 1.89 -24.51
N SER A 89 13.67 1.09 -23.58
CA SER A 89 14.91 0.32 -23.82
C SER A 89 14.66 -0.74 -24.89
N LEU A 90 13.61 -1.53 -24.70
CA LEU A 90 13.25 -2.59 -25.61
C LEU A 90 12.97 -2.07 -27.03
N PHE A 91 12.27 -0.95 -27.16
CA PHE A 91 12.01 -0.33 -28.48
C PHE A 91 13.30 0.03 -29.22
N ARG A 92 14.30 0.57 -28.51
CA ARG A 92 15.60 0.89 -29.12
C ARG A 92 16.41 -0.33 -29.56
N GLU A 93 16.19 -1.46 -28.89
CA GLU A 93 16.87 -2.72 -29.16
C GLU A 93 16.15 -3.57 -30.23
N SER A 94 14.89 -3.25 -30.53
CA SER A 94 14.06 -3.99 -31.47
C SER A 94 14.35 -3.60 -32.92
N SER A 95 14.31 -4.59 -33.83
CA SER A 95 14.58 -4.39 -35.25
C SER A 95 13.43 -3.70 -35.99
N ASN A 96 12.20 -3.88 -35.53
CA ASN A 96 10.98 -3.29 -36.08
C ASN A 96 9.86 -3.29 -35.03
N PHE A 97 8.73 -2.65 -35.35
CA PHE A 97 7.60 -2.51 -34.44
C PHE A 97 6.99 -3.86 -34.00
N ALA A 98 6.89 -4.83 -34.91
CA ALA A 98 6.32 -6.14 -34.60
C ALA A 98 7.19 -6.94 -33.61
N ASP A 99 8.52 -6.83 -33.73
CA ASP A 99 9.45 -7.41 -32.75
C ASP A 99 9.31 -6.71 -31.40
N PHE A 100 9.24 -5.38 -31.38
CA PHE A 100 9.01 -4.62 -30.15
C PHE A 100 7.70 -5.04 -29.49
N GLU A 101 6.59 -5.05 -30.22
CA GLU A 101 5.26 -5.40 -29.69
C GLU A 101 5.26 -6.81 -29.07
N ARG A 102 5.82 -7.79 -29.77
CA ARG A 102 5.89 -9.18 -29.29
C ARG A 102 6.68 -9.29 -27.98
N GLU A 103 7.81 -8.62 -27.87
CA GLU A 103 8.64 -8.68 -26.69
C GLU A 103 8.09 -7.80 -25.55
N ALA A 104 7.51 -6.63 -25.87
CA ALA A 104 6.88 -5.74 -24.90
C ALA A 104 5.73 -6.43 -24.14
N ARG A 105 4.87 -7.18 -24.82
CA ARG A 105 3.79 -7.97 -24.20
C ARG A 105 4.29 -9.01 -23.21
N LYS A 106 5.51 -9.51 -23.34
CA LYS A 106 6.09 -10.49 -22.41
C LYS A 106 6.57 -9.85 -21.11
N ILE A 107 7.07 -8.62 -21.19
CA ILE A 107 7.69 -7.94 -20.05
C ILE A 107 6.73 -6.99 -19.32
N CYS A 108 5.62 -6.60 -19.94
CA CYS A 108 4.70 -5.63 -19.36
C CYS A 108 4.02 -6.17 -18.12
N THR A 109 4.44 -5.66 -16.95
CA THR A 109 3.88 -6.04 -15.66
C THR A 109 2.65 -5.21 -15.30
N ALA A 110 2.48 -4.03 -15.92
CA ALA A 110 1.38 -3.12 -15.66
C ALA A 110 0.01 -3.76 -15.95
N PHE A 111 -0.05 -4.58 -17.00
CA PHE A 111 -1.28 -5.25 -17.44
C PHE A 111 -1.39 -6.71 -16.97
N ASN A 112 -0.43 -7.20 -16.19
CA ASN A 112 -0.51 -8.53 -15.61
C ASN A 112 -1.59 -8.58 -14.52
N ARG A 113 -2.66 -9.35 -14.76
CA ARG A 113 -3.85 -9.43 -13.88
C ARG A 113 -3.53 -9.96 -12.47
N ASP A 114 -2.63 -10.91 -12.36
CA ASP A 114 -2.27 -11.48 -11.05
C ASP A 114 -1.53 -10.44 -10.19
N TRP A 115 -0.72 -9.61 -10.83
CA TRP A 115 -0.02 -8.52 -10.17
C TRP A 115 -0.99 -7.40 -9.79
N GLN A 116 -1.85 -6.97 -10.72
CA GLN A 116 -2.90 -5.96 -10.43
C GLN A 116 -3.78 -6.41 -9.28
N ARG A 117 -4.23 -7.68 -9.29
CA ARG A 117 -5.03 -8.24 -8.21
C ARG A 117 -4.25 -8.29 -6.90
N THR A 118 -2.98 -8.65 -6.93
CA THR A 118 -2.13 -8.68 -5.73
C THR A 118 -1.95 -7.28 -5.14
N GLU A 119 -1.76 -6.28 -5.98
CA GLU A 119 -1.65 -4.88 -5.58
C GLU A 119 -2.97 -4.38 -4.98
N TYR A 120 -4.08 -4.62 -5.65
CA TYR A 120 -5.42 -4.26 -5.18
C TYR A 120 -5.77 -4.93 -3.85
N ASP A 121 -5.63 -6.25 -3.75
CA ASP A 121 -5.90 -7.01 -2.52
C ASP A 121 -5.02 -6.52 -1.36
N THR A 122 -3.77 -6.12 -1.64
CA THR A 122 -2.85 -5.57 -0.63
C THR A 122 -3.32 -4.20 -0.14
N ALA A 123 -3.76 -3.34 -1.06
CA ALA A 123 -4.29 -2.02 -0.71
C ALA A 123 -5.56 -2.15 0.14
N LEU A 124 -6.49 -3.02 -0.27
CA LEU A 124 -7.73 -3.30 0.47
C LEU A 124 -7.46 -3.81 1.88
N LEU A 125 -6.63 -4.85 2.03
CA LEU A 125 -6.27 -5.42 3.34
C LEU A 125 -5.54 -4.40 4.23
N THR A 126 -4.78 -3.48 3.63
CA THR A 126 -4.12 -2.40 4.36
C THR A 126 -5.13 -1.38 4.88
N ALA A 127 -6.10 -0.99 4.06
CA ALA A 127 -7.17 -0.07 4.46
C ALA A 127 -8.04 -0.66 5.59
N GLU A 128 -8.41 -1.94 5.50
CA GLU A 128 -9.16 -2.65 6.54
C GLU A 128 -8.39 -2.72 7.87
N ALA A 129 -7.10 -3.05 7.81
CA ALA A 129 -6.25 -3.12 8.99
C ALA A 129 -6.05 -1.75 9.64
N ALA A 130 -5.92 -0.70 8.85
CA ALA A 130 -5.81 0.67 9.34
C ALA A 130 -7.09 1.14 10.02
N SER A 131 -8.25 0.84 9.45
CA SER A 131 -9.56 1.10 10.06
C SER A 131 -9.72 0.31 11.36
N THR A 132 -9.27 -0.94 11.39
CA THR A 132 -9.28 -1.78 12.60
C THR A 132 -8.38 -1.18 13.68
N TYR A 133 -7.16 -0.72 13.33
CA TYR A 133 -6.26 -0.06 14.27
C TYR A 133 -6.91 1.16 14.93
N ARG A 134 -7.51 2.05 14.13
CA ARG A 134 -8.20 3.25 14.64
C ARG A 134 -9.35 2.89 15.57
N ARG A 135 -10.16 1.89 15.21
CA ARG A 135 -11.26 1.40 16.05
C ARG A 135 -10.77 0.81 17.37
N LEU A 136 -9.67 0.05 17.36
CA LEU A 136 -9.07 -0.52 18.55
C LEU A 136 -8.47 0.55 19.46
N MET A 137 -7.83 1.57 18.88
CA MET A 137 -7.31 2.72 19.65
C MET A 137 -8.42 3.48 20.38
N GLY A 138 -9.62 3.57 19.82
CA GLY A 138 -10.79 4.16 20.49
C GLY A 138 -11.36 3.29 21.63
N LYS A 139 -10.91 2.04 21.80
CA LYS A 139 -11.46 1.07 22.77
C LYS A 139 -10.40 0.53 23.75
N THR A 140 -9.29 1.20 23.93
CA THR A 140 -8.14 0.73 24.73
C THR A 140 -8.45 0.54 26.21
N LYS A 141 -9.43 1.28 26.76
CA LYS A 141 -9.90 1.07 28.15
C LYS A 141 -10.57 -0.30 28.34
N LEU A 142 -11.28 -0.79 27.34
CA LEU A 142 -11.97 -2.08 27.36
C LEU A 142 -11.02 -3.21 26.94
N PHE A 143 -10.19 -2.94 25.93
CA PHE A 143 -9.26 -3.90 25.34
C PHE A 143 -7.81 -3.38 25.45
N PRO A 144 -7.21 -3.43 26.65
CA PRO A 144 -5.86 -2.92 26.88
C PRO A 144 -4.76 -3.80 26.27
N TYR A 145 -5.09 -5.01 25.83
CA TYR A 145 -4.15 -5.93 25.18
C TYR A 145 -4.65 -6.32 23.80
N TRP A 146 -3.70 -6.57 22.92
CA TRP A 146 -3.94 -7.02 21.55
C TRP A 146 -3.14 -8.28 21.28
N GLU A 147 -3.76 -9.20 20.57
CA GLU A 147 -3.15 -10.48 20.16
C GLU A 147 -2.99 -10.53 18.63
N TYR A 148 -1.79 -10.87 18.17
CA TYR A 148 -1.51 -11.10 16.75
C TYR A 148 -2.00 -12.50 16.34
N ARG A 149 -2.84 -12.58 15.32
CA ARG A 149 -3.38 -13.83 14.80
C ARG A 149 -3.16 -13.94 13.31
N THR A 150 -2.62 -15.08 12.90
CA THR A 150 -2.60 -15.48 11.49
C THR A 150 -3.92 -16.16 11.11
N VAL A 151 -4.12 -16.44 9.82
CA VAL A 151 -5.27 -17.26 9.38
C VAL A 151 -5.05 -18.76 9.60
N GLY A 152 -3.83 -19.18 9.94
CA GLY A 152 -3.49 -20.57 10.31
C GLY A 152 -3.34 -21.55 9.14
N ASP A 153 -3.51 -21.11 7.89
CA ASP A 153 -3.37 -21.98 6.72
C ASP A 153 -1.89 -22.14 6.27
N ASP A 154 -1.66 -23.00 5.28
CA ASP A 154 -0.34 -23.31 4.72
C ASP A 154 0.29 -22.13 3.95
N ARG A 155 -0.51 -21.16 3.53
CA ARG A 155 -0.06 -19.94 2.84
C ARG A 155 0.44 -18.85 3.77
N VAL A 156 0.37 -19.06 5.10
CA VAL A 156 0.95 -18.13 6.09
C VAL A 156 2.48 -18.20 5.99
N ARG A 157 3.10 -17.05 5.73
CA ARG A 157 4.57 -16.95 5.62
C ARG A 157 5.27 -17.33 6.92
N PRO A 158 6.46 -17.98 6.87
CA PRO A 158 7.21 -18.33 8.08
C PRO A 158 7.48 -17.16 9.02
N SER A 159 7.74 -15.95 8.49
CA SER A 159 7.92 -14.73 9.28
C SER A 159 6.66 -14.34 10.05
N HIS A 160 5.47 -14.52 9.48
CA HIS A 160 4.20 -14.21 10.14
C HIS A 160 3.82 -15.27 11.17
N ARG A 161 4.15 -16.55 10.93
CA ARG A 161 3.92 -17.63 11.92
C ARG A 161 4.68 -17.40 13.22
N GLN A 162 5.84 -16.75 13.19
CA GLN A 162 6.59 -16.38 14.40
C GLN A 162 5.82 -15.42 15.30
N LEU A 163 4.87 -14.67 14.73
CA LEU A 163 4.06 -13.70 15.46
C LEU A 163 2.72 -14.27 15.95
N GLU A 164 2.35 -15.51 15.58
CA GLU A 164 1.09 -16.14 16.02
C GLU A 164 1.00 -16.20 17.54
N GLY A 165 -0.11 -15.70 18.10
CA GLY A 165 -0.39 -15.72 19.53
C GLY A 165 0.45 -14.74 20.35
N ILE A 166 1.16 -13.80 19.75
CA ILE A 166 1.83 -12.70 20.47
C ILE A 166 0.76 -11.81 21.09
N VAL A 167 0.83 -11.62 22.40
CA VAL A 167 -0.08 -10.75 23.19
C VAL A 167 0.71 -9.63 23.80
N LEU A 168 0.39 -8.38 23.46
CA LEU A 168 1.08 -7.18 23.95
C LEU A 168 0.07 -6.11 24.38
N PRO A 169 0.43 -5.22 25.30
CA PRO A 169 -0.33 -4.00 25.56
C PRO A 169 -0.54 -3.20 24.26
N TYR A 170 -1.66 -2.51 24.14
CA TYR A 170 -1.98 -1.72 22.94
C TYR A 170 -0.94 -0.64 22.62
N ASN A 171 -0.26 -0.12 23.64
CA ASN A 171 0.77 0.92 23.53
C ASN A 171 2.20 0.38 23.47
N ASP A 172 2.39 -0.93 23.38
CA ASP A 172 3.72 -1.52 23.21
C ASP A 172 4.35 -1.09 21.88
N ALA A 173 5.59 -0.59 21.96
CA ALA A 173 6.30 -0.05 20.80
C ALA A 173 6.51 -1.07 19.66
N ARG A 174 6.45 -2.37 19.97
CA ARG A 174 6.60 -3.45 18.99
C ARG A 174 5.47 -3.42 17.95
N TRP A 175 4.25 -2.93 18.32
CA TRP A 175 3.15 -2.74 17.36
C TRP A 175 3.47 -1.78 16.23
N LYS A 176 4.42 -0.89 16.39
CA LYS A 176 4.90 -0.02 15.30
C LYS A 176 5.54 -0.83 14.15
N LYS A 177 6.00 -2.05 14.44
CA LYS A 177 6.70 -2.90 13.48
C LYS A 177 5.92 -4.14 13.06
N ILE A 178 5.08 -4.70 13.95
CA ILE A 178 4.42 -6.00 13.68
C ILE A 178 2.93 -5.90 13.42
N PHE A 179 2.31 -4.72 13.57
CA PHE A 179 0.87 -4.59 13.28
C PHE A 179 0.61 -4.94 11.81
N PRO A 180 -0.31 -5.91 11.51
CA PRO A 180 -0.55 -6.33 10.13
C PRO A 180 -1.25 -5.21 9.31
N PRO A 181 -1.14 -5.27 7.96
CA PRO A 181 -0.50 -6.29 7.15
C PRO A 181 1.02 -6.10 7.05
N ASN A 182 1.75 -7.21 7.07
CA ASN A 182 3.23 -7.18 7.10
C ASN A 182 3.90 -7.47 5.74
N ASP A 183 3.10 -7.77 4.70
CA ASP A 183 3.61 -8.08 3.34
C ASP A 183 2.43 -8.15 2.36
N TRP A 184 2.70 -8.41 1.07
CA TRP A 184 1.71 -8.58 0.03
C TRP A 184 0.61 -9.58 0.41
N ARG A 185 -0.67 -9.18 0.25
CA ARG A 185 -1.85 -10.00 0.53
C ARG A 185 -1.81 -10.65 1.93
N CYS A 186 -1.28 -9.95 2.91
CA CYS A 186 -1.22 -10.43 4.30
C CYS A 186 -2.62 -10.46 4.91
N ARG A 187 -3.06 -11.64 5.34
CA ARG A 187 -4.39 -11.88 5.95
C ARG A 187 -4.32 -12.04 7.48
N CYS A 188 -3.21 -11.65 8.09
CA CYS A 188 -3.09 -11.61 9.55
C CYS A 188 -3.95 -10.49 10.12
N ARG A 189 -4.37 -10.65 11.37
CA ARG A 189 -5.23 -9.68 12.07
C ARG A 189 -4.80 -9.52 13.51
N VAL A 190 -5.30 -8.47 14.13
CA VAL A 190 -5.17 -8.24 15.57
C VAL A 190 -6.52 -8.51 16.23
N VAL A 191 -6.50 -9.27 17.32
CA VAL A 191 -7.67 -9.59 18.15
C VAL A 191 -7.55 -8.84 19.46
N PRO A 192 -8.53 -8.00 19.85
CA PRO A 192 -8.51 -7.32 21.14
C PRO A 192 -8.75 -8.30 22.29
N ARG A 193 -8.09 -8.05 23.44
CA ARG A 193 -8.19 -8.83 24.66
C ARG A 193 -8.49 -7.95 25.86
N MET A 194 -9.39 -8.41 26.72
CA MET A 194 -9.71 -7.77 28.00
C MET A 194 -8.59 -8.04 29.02
N ALA A 195 -8.48 -7.20 30.04
CA ALA A 195 -7.44 -7.33 31.05
C ALA A 195 -7.44 -8.67 31.77
N HIS A 196 -8.62 -9.22 32.08
CA HIS A 196 -8.74 -10.48 32.80
C HIS A 196 -8.43 -11.73 31.96
N GLU A 197 -8.36 -11.59 30.62
CA GLU A 197 -8.01 -12.69 29.71
C GLU A 197 -6.49 -12.88 29.58
N VAL A 198 -5.70 -11.93 30.05
CA VAL A 198 -4.24 -11.86 29.76
C VAL A 198 -3.46 -11.92 31.06
N LYS A 199 -2.58 -12.90 31.17
CA LYS A 199 -1.65 -13.02 32.30
C LYS A 199 -0.37 -12.21 32.01
N LYS A 200 0.26 -11.68 33.08
CA LYS A 200 1.51 -10.92 32.98
C LYS A 200 2.62 -11.72 32.32
N GLU A 201 2.76 -12.99 32.68
CA GLU A 201 3.77 -13.90 32.13
C GLU A 201 3.60 -14.12 30.63
N THR A 202 2.35 -14.10 30.11
CA THR A 202 2.07 -14.19 28.68
C THR A 202 2.59 -12.97 27.94
N VAL A 203 2.45 -11.78 28.53
CA VAL A 203 2.95 -10.53 27.95
C VAL A 203 4.48 -10.54 27.92
N GLU A 204 5.13 -10.86 29.03
CA GLU A 204 6.60 -10.92 29.15
C GLU A 204 7.20 -11.93 28.16
N ALA A 205 6.62 -13.13 28.07
CA ALA A 205 7.04 -14.14 27.09
C ALA A 205 6.82 -13.67 25.63
N SER A 206 5.73 -12.94 25.38
CA SER A 206 5.46 -12.37 24.04
C SER A 206 6.47 -11.30 23.68
N GLN A 207 6.82 -10.43 24.62
CA GLN A 207 7.82 -9.38 24.41
C GLN A 207 9.18 -9.97 24.10
N GLN A 208 9.63 -10.93 24.89
CA GLN A 208 10.90 -11.63 24.67
C GLN A 208 10.92 -12.30 23.28
N ARG A 209 9.86 -13.02 22.93
CA ARG A 209 9.74 -13.74 21.65
C ARG A 209 9.80 -12.80 20.46
N VAL A 210 9.19 -11.62 20.53
CA VAL A 210 9.26 -10.62 19.46
C VAL A 210 10.67 -10.01 19.37
N ASP A 211 11.31 -9.70 20.49
CA ASP A 211 12.66 -9.14 20.50
C ASP A 211 13.68 -10.13 19.93
N GLU A 212 13.59 -11.41 20.31
CA GLU A 212 14.40 -12.47 19.72
C GLU A 212 14.15 -12.58 18.21
N PHE A 213 12.89 -12.54 17.79
CA PHE A 213 12.51 -12.58 16.37
C PHE A 213 13.10 -11.41 15.57
N PHE A 214 13.13 -10.20 16.13
CA PHE A 214 13.74 -9.04 15.48
C PHE A 214 15.25 -9.20 15.23
N GLY A 215 15.93 -10.03 16.01
CA GLY A 215 17.33 -10.39 15.83
C GLY A 215 17.60 -11.36 14.67
N THR A 216 16.58 -12.09 14.20
CA THR A 216 16.73 -13.18 13.23
C THR A 216 16.98 -12.70 11.80
N ALA A 217 17.65 -13.55 11.00
CA ALA A 217 17.79 -13.33 9.56
C ALA A 217 16.43 -13.29 8.83
N THR A 218 15.45 -14.07 9.30
CA THR A 218 14.08 -14.10 8.77
C THR A 218 13.42 -12.75 8.91
N TRP A 219 13.51 -12.10 10.08
CA TRP A 219 12.98 -10.76 10.27
C TRP A 219 13.69 -9.72 9.41
N LYS A 220 15.03 -9.72 9.41
CA LYS A 220 15.83 -8.77 8.61
C LYS A 220 15.47 -8.85 7.14
N LYS A 221 15.30 -10.05 6.59
CA LYS A 221 14.83 -10.27 5.22
C LYS A 221 13.41 -9.73 5.00
N ALA A 222 12.48 -10.06 5.90
CA ALA A 222 11.10 -9.57 5.81
C ALA A 222 11.02 -8.04 5.88
N ALA A 223 11.75 -7.40 6.80
CA ALA A 223 11.81 -5.94 6.93
C ALA A 223 12.38 -5.26 5.67
N ALA A 224 13.39 -5.87 5.02
CA ALA A 224 13.95 -5.36 3.76
C ALA A 224 12.94 -5.40 2.59
N HIS A 225 11.90 -6.24 2.69
CA HIS A 225 10.83 -6.38 1.69
C HIS A 225 9.52 -5.65 2.07
N GLY A 226 9.53 -4.83 3.11
CA GLY A 226 8.40 -3.98 3.47
C GLY A 226 7.60 -4.42 4.70
N CYS A 227 8.05 -5.44 5.45
CA CYS A 227 7.61 -5.65 6.82
C CYS A 227 8.23 -4.60 7.77
N GLY A 228 7.72 -4.51 8.99
CA GLY A 228 8.32 -3.64 10.00
C GLY A 228 7.75 -2.24 10.05
N VAL A 229 6.62 -2.02 9.40
CA VAL A 229 5.91 -0.73 9.36
C VAL A 229 4.44 -0.95 9.75
N ASN A 230 3.98 -0.23 10.74
CA ASN A 230 2.54 -0.14 11.01
C ASN A 230 1.90 0.87 10.05
N ARG A 231 1.28 0.36 9.02
CA ARG A 231 0.70 1.14 7.93
C ARG A 231 -0.47 2.03 8.35
N ALA A 232 -1.12 1.69 9.47
CA ALA A 232 -2.14 2.54 10.07
C ALA A 232 -1.58 3.82 10.73
N LEU A 233 -0.27 3.83 11.03
CA LEU A 233 0.43 5.00 11.56
C LEU A 233 1.08 5.83 10.46
N THR A 234 1.61 5.16 9.42
CA THR A 234 2.40 5.83 8.37
C THR A 234 1.57 6.20 7.15
N GLY A 235 0.40 5.59 6.94
CA GLY A 235 -0.38 5.73 5.71
C GLY A 235 0.25 5.04 4.49
N GLU A 236 1.34 4.29 4.68
CA GLU A 236 2.00 3.57 3.58
C GLU A 236 1.23 2.30 3.23
N VAL A 237 0.56 2.28 2.11
CA VAL A 237 0.03 1.04 1.52
C VAL A 237 1.16 0.18 0.99
N PHE A 238 2.05 0.80 0.22
CA PHE A 238 3.30 0.22 -0.27
C PHE A 238 4.47 0.95 0.38
N THR A 239 5.28 0.21 1.13
CA THR A 239 6.38 0.80 1.92
C THR A 239 7.48 1.37 1.03
N GLN A 240 8.30 2.28 1.58
CA GLN A 240 9.43 2.89 0.87
C GLN A 240 10.47 1.86 0.39
N ASN A 241 10.48 0.67 0.98
CA ASN A 241 11.33 -0.45 0.55
C ASN A 241 10.78 -1.22 -0.67
N GLN A 242 9.57 -0.91 -1.11
CA GLN A 242 9.00 -1.51 -2.31
C GLN A 242 9.85 -1.17 -3.54
N PHE A 243 10.06 -2.16 -4.42
CA PHE A 243 11.03 -2.07 -5.53
C PHE A 243 10.85 -0.83 -6.41
N TYR A 244 9.62 -0.55 -6.87
CA TYR A 244 9.36 0.58 -7.74
C TYR A 244 9.56 1.91 -7.02
N ILE A 245 9.01 2.06 -5.80
CA ILE A 245 9.15 3.28 -5.00
C ILE A 245 10.62 3.56 -4.75
N ARG A 246 11.39 2.59 -4.25
CA ARG A 246 12.81 2.75 -3.96
C ARG A 246 13.63 3.17 -5.19
N ARG A 247 13.30 2.60 -6.37
CA ARG A 247 14.02 2.90 -7.61
C ARG A 247 13.71 4.28 -8.17
N PHE A 248 12.47 4.78 -8.00
CA PHE A 248 11.99 6.00 -8.66
C PHE A 248 11.51 7.08 -7.71
N GLN A 249 11.74 6.96 -6.40
CA GLN A 249 11.20 7.86 -5.37
C GLN A 249 11.29 9.34 -5.73
N ASN A 250 12.47 9.82 -6.04
CA ASN A 250 12.70 11.25 -6.36
C ASN A 250 12.02 11.69 -7.67
N LYS A 251 11.98 10.82 -8.68
CA LYS A 251 11.33 11.12 -9.96
C LYS A 251 9.81 11.08 -9.81
N ALA A 252 9.27 10.10 -9.13
CA ALA A 252 7.84 9.97 -8.87
C ALA A 252 7.33 11.18 -8.06
N SER A 253 8.00 11.59 -7.00
CA SER A 253 7.61 12.75 -6.19
C SER A 253 7.62 14.07 -6.99
N LYS A 254 8.63 14.28 -7.84
CA LYS A 254 8.68 15.44 -8.73
C LYS A 254 7.57 15.46 -9.77
N LEU A 255 7.21 14.29 -10.30
CA LEU A 255 6.10 14.15 -11.24
C LEU A 255 4.77 14.44 -10.57
N LEU A 256 4.53 13.88 -9.39
CA LEU A 256 3.31 14.11 -8.63
C LEU A 256 3.12 15.58 -8.30
N GLY A 257 4.19 16.30 -7.91
CA GLY A 257 4.13 17.73 -7.68
C GLY A 257 3.69 18.54 -8.93
N ARG A 258 4.04 18.08 -10.12
CA ARG A 258 3.59 18.68 -11.38
C ARG A 258 2.15 18.29 -11.72
N LEU A 259 1.78 17.04 -11.49
CA LEU A 259 0.43 16.53 -11.75
C LEU A 259 -0.61 17.21 -10.85
N TYR A 260 -0.23 17.52 -9.61
CA TYR A 260 -1.08 18.20 -8.65
C TYR A 260 -1.59 19.56 -9.15
N TYR A 261 -0.77 20.28 -9.93
CA TYR A 261 -1.12 21.60 -10.48
C TYR A 261 -1.80 21.55 -11.86
N ASN A 262 -1.95 20.37 -12.48
CA ASN A 262 -2.35 20.24 -13.89
C ASN A 262 -3.68 19.53 -14.12
N ASP A 263 -4.68 19.65 -13.24
CA ASP A 263 -6.06 19.13 -13.45
C ASP A 263 -6.20 17.66 -13.86
N TRP A 264 -5.39 16.78 -13.27
CA TRP A 264 -5.37 15.37 -13.64
C TRP A 264 -6.46 14.49 -12.98
N GLY A 265 -7.60 15.09 -12.62
CA GLY A 265 -8.67 14.41 -11.86
C GLY A 265 -8.32 14.23 -10.39
N LEU A 266 -7.33 14.97 -9.90
CA LEU A 266 -6.89 14.99 -8.50
C LEU A 266 -7.59 16.04 -7.65
N ASP A 267 -8.58 16.77 -8.20
CA ASP A 267 -9.30 17.84 -7.50
C ASP A 267 -9.91 17.40 -6.17
N SER A 268 -10.48 16.18 -6.13
CA SER A 268 -11.03 15.64 -4.90
C SER A 268 -9.97 15.35 -3.86
N PHE A 269 -8.79 14.88 -4.30
CA PHE A 269 -7.62 14.66 -3.47
C PHE A 269 -7.05 15.99 -2.97
N ALA A 270 -6.88 16.97 -3.84
CA ALA A 270 -6.39 18.32 -3.49
C ALA A 270 -7.30 18.99 -2.46
N LYS A 271 -8.63 18.89 -2.63
CA LYS A 271 -9.61 19.42 -1.68
C LYS A 271 -9.53 18.75 -0.32
N ARG A 272 -9.37 17.43 -0.26
CA ARG A 272 -9.19 16.69 1.01
C ARG A 272 -7.88 17.04 1.68
N LEU A 273 -6.78 17.13 0.94
CA LEU A 273 -5.49 17.55 1.47
C LEU A 273 -5.53 18.95 2.08
N ALA A 274 -6.21 19.88 1.41
CA ALA A 274 -6.42 21.24 1.92
C ALA A 274 -7.37 21.30 3.14
N ALA A 275 -8.33 20.38 3.24
CA ALA A 275 -9.26 20.28 4.34
C ALA A 275 -8.72 19.48 5.55
N ALA A 276 -7.62 18.74 5.40
CA ALA A 276 -6.96 18.01 6.49
C ALA A 276 -6.40 19.01 7.50
N THR A 277 -7.05 19.10 8.67
CA THR A 277 -6.74 20.09 9.70
C THR A 277 -5.57 19.70 10.60
N GLU A 278 -5.12 18.44 10.55
CA GLU A 278 -3.99 17.97 11.31
C GLU A 278 -2.84 17.52 10.39
N PRO A 279 -1.61 18.04 10.61
CA PRO A 279 -0.45 17.49 9.95
C PRO A 279 -0.30 16.03 10.37
N ILE A 280 -0.10 15.14 9.41
CA ILE A 280 0.17 13.73 9.70
C ILE A 280 1.59 13.68 10.27
N PRO A 281 1.76 13.45 11.59
CA PRO A 281 3.04 13.74 12.27
C PRO A 281 4.23 12.93 11.75
N GLU A 282 3.98 11.80 11.10
CA GLU A 282 5.01 10.90 10.59
C GLU A 282 5.30 11.07 9.09
N TYR A 283 4.62 12.02 8.44
CA TYR A 283 4.79 12.35 7.01
C TYR A 283 5.70 13.56 6.76
N SER A 284 6.49 13.98 7.75
CA SER A 284 7.45 15.09 7.60
C SER A 284 8.52 14.87 6.51
N GLY A 285 8.57 13.70 5.91
CA GLY A 285 9.40 13.40 4.73
C GLY A 285 8.66 13.39 3.39
N CYS A 286 7.35 13.61 3.36
CA CYS A 286 6.60 13.65 2.11
C CYS A 286 6.69 15.05 1.50
N LEU A 287 7.38 15.18 0.38
CA LEU A 287 7.67 16.40 -0.37
C LEU A 287 6.44 17.22 -0.84
N LEU A 288 5.23 16.82 -0.47
CA LEU A 288 4.00 17.56 -0.75
C LEU A 288 3.77 18.75 0.21
N TYR A 289 4.56 18.87 1.29
CA TYR A 289 4.45 19.97 2.26
C TYR A 289 5.48 21.08 2.06
N THR A 290 6.34 21.01 1.06
CA THR A 290 7.14 22.20 0.69
C THR A 290 6.27 23.12 -0.15
N SER A 291 5.65 24.11 0.50
CA SER A 291 5.11 25.28 -0.18
C SER A 291 6.19 25.84 -1.11
N PRO A 292 5.85 26.20 -2.35
CA PRO A 292 6.78 26.96 -3.17
C PRO A 292 6.96 28.33 -2.48
N SER A 293 8.16 28.57 -1.98
CA SER A 293 8.64 29.91 -1.67
C SER A 293 8.93 30.66 -2.96
#